data_f15664a108e787345fba9a5a54484f86
#
_entry.id   f15664a108e787345fba9a5a54484f86
#
_cell.length_a   1.000
_cell.length_b   1.000
_cell.length_c   1.000
_cell.angle_alpha   90.00
_cell.angle_beta   90.00
_cell.angle_gamma   90.00
#
_symmetry.space_group_name_H-M   'P 1'
#
loop_
_entity.id
_entity.type
_entity.pdbx_description
1 polymer ?
#
loop_
_entity_poly.entity_id
_entity_poly.type
_entity_poly.pdbx_seq_one_letter_code
_entity_poly.pdbx_strand_id
1 'polypeptide(L)'
;MKKLSFFLLLLILGSGLRAETPWKGVWISHETNQSNPNSWYMYRTTADVQDVPRQAIARIAADSKYWLWINGEPVVFEGSLKRGPAPGDSYYDEIDIAPFLKKGENTIAALVWYFGRNGFSHSSSGHAGFLFDCQAPGVKIVSDNSWKCDTYQAYSDDTGEPRPNYRLSEGNIRFDARKAIDGWYLPGEDKVRTSAMMVGDPNRPPFGKLVKRPIPQWKNHGLQDYVKVETVGDTLYCKLPYNAQITPWLEVVSATGGDTIRIQTDNYYTGNGSAPSVRSEYITRPGNQQYESLGWMSGHIVKYAIPQGVEVKAVKFRETGYDTEFAGTFACDDPFMNELWKRAARTLYVNMRDNYFDCPERERAQWWGDAVNELGQAFYAFDPQAQKLALKAIYELMNWQRGDGVIFSPVPAGNWTRELPLQMLASVGWYGFYTQYYYSGDSSFVAPVYDRLHRYLHDVWKLDADGLVITRGSDWNWADWGPNQDFGVLTNCWYYLALKAEKE
;
A
#
# COMPACT_ATOMS: atom_id res chain seq x y z
N MET A 1 34.53 45.41 -41.06
CA MET A 1 34.71 44.21 -40.19
C MET A 1 34.15 44.55 -38.81
N LYS A 2 32.89 44.18 -38.53
CA LYS A 2 32.26 44.38 -37.20
C LYS A 2 32.36 43.09 -36.44
N LYS A 3 33.02 43.12 -35.28
CA LYS A 3 33.09 42.02 -34.35
C LYS A 3 31.76 41.93 -33.57
N LEU A 4 31.04 40.81 -33.74
CA LEU A 4 29.86 40.46 -32.96
C LEU A 4 30.35 39.68 -31.72
N SER A 5 30.23 40.28 -30.56
CA SER A 5 30.50 39.58 -29.28
C SER A 5 29.24 38.86 -28.86
N PHE A 6 29.28 37.54 -28.83
CA PHE A 6 28.23 36.68 -28.29
C PHE A 6 28.42 36.60 -26.77
N PHE A 7 27.50 37.21 -26.03
CA PHE A 7 27.40 36.98 -24.58
C PHE A 7 26.60 35.71 -24.33
N LEU A 8 27.28 34.64 -23.95
CA LEU A 8 26.65 33.39 -23.50
C LEU A 8 26.19 33.60 -22.05
N LEU A 9 24.89 33.78 -21.85
CA LEU A 9 24.28 33.86 -20.53
C LEU A 9 24.11 32.42 -20.02
N LEU A 10 25.03 31.94 -19.18
CA LEU A 10 24.89 30.69 -18.44
C LEU A 10 23.79 30.88 -17.37
N LEU A 11 22.58 30.43 -17.67
CA LEU A 11 21.57 30.17 -16.64
C LEU A 11 21.98 28.92 -15.84
N ILE A 12 22.68 29.14 -14.73
CA ILE A 12 22.87 28.11 -13.72
C ILE A 12 21.51 27.92 -13.03
N LEU A 13 20.73 26.93 -13.50
CA LEU A 13 19.62 26.39 -12.74
C LEU A 13 20.23 25.66 -11.54
N GLY A 14 20.45 26.40 -10.47
CA GLY A 14 20.75 25.86 -9.17
C GLY A 14 19.53 25.08 -8.69
N SER A 15 19.53 23.75 -8.87
CA SER A 15 18.73 22.86 -8.07
C SER A 15 19.26 22.95 -6.63
N GLY A 16 18.84 23.98 -5.92
CA GLY A 16 19.09 24.11 -4.50
C GLY A 16 18.51 22.87 -3.82
N LEU A 17 19.38 22.01 -3.32
CA LEU A 17 19.03 21.05 -2.27
C LEU A 17 18.39 21.88 -1.14
N ARG A 18 17.06 22.00 -1.14
CA ARG A 18 16.35 22.49 0.03
C ARG A 18 16.66 21.50 1.14
N ALA A 19 17.42 21.94 2.13
CA ALA A 19 17.61 21.16 3.35
C ALA A 19 16.22 20.73 3.85
N GLU A 20 16.02 19.43 4.04
CA GLU A 20 14.76 18.92 4.59
C GLU A 20 14.47 19.63 5.91
N THR A 21 13.27 20.18 6.05
CA THR A 21 12.83 20.78 7.31
C THR A 21 12.94 19.71 8.40
N PRO A 22 13.68 19.97 9.49
CA PRO A 22 13.82 19.00 10.57
C PRO A 22 12.44 18.60 11.12
N TRP A 23 12.28 17.33 11.44
CA TRP A 23 11.11 16.85 12.16
C TRP A 23 11.01 17.48 13.54
N LYS A 24 9.82 17.91 13.93
CA LYS A 24 9.49 18.39 15.28
C LYS A 24 8.52 17.47 15.99
N GLY A 25 7.67 16.77 15.21
CA GLY A 25 6.83 15.70 15.72
C GLY A 25 7.65 14.48 16.10
N VAL A 26 7.15 13.71 17.04
CA VAL A 26 7.68 12.41 17.47
C VAL A 26 6.63 11.33 17.25
N TRP A 27 7.06 10.06 17.16
CA TRP A 27 6.15 8.95 17.12
C TRP A 27 5.39 8.84 18.44
N ILE A 28 4.08 8.76 18.35
CA ILE A 28 3.17 8.63 19.50
C ILE A 28 2.32 7.36 19.37
N SER A 29 1.91 6.81 20.53
CA SER A 29 1.04 5.65 20.62
C SER A 29 0.24 5.67 21.92
N HIS A 30 -0.57 4.62 22.13
CA HIS A 30 -1.21 4.36 23.41
C HIS A 30 -0.19 3.78 24.42
N GLU A 31 -0.35 4.03 25.71
CA GLU A 31 0.57 3.57 26.75
C GLU A 31 0.63 2.04 26.92
N THR A 32 -0.44 1.34 26.52
CA THR A 32 -0.54 -0.11 26.61
C THR A 32 -0.86 -0.73 25.24
N ASN A 33 -0.58 -2.02 25.08
CA ASN A 33 -0.96 -2.84 23.92
C ASN A 33 -0.36 -2.40 22.57
N GLN A 34 0.77 -1.69 22.57
CA GLN A 34 1.40 -1.19 21.33
C GLN A 34 1.83 -2.29 20.35
N SER A 35 2.01 -3.54 20.82
CA SER A 35 2.46 -4.67 20.01
C SER A 35 1.35 -5.66 19.64
N ASN A 36 0.10 -5.43 20.07
CA ASN A 36 -0.99 -6.34 19.77
C ASN A 36 -1.36 -6.29 18.29
N PRO A 37 -1.30 -7.41 17.57
CA PRO A 37 -1.64 -7.43 16.15
C PRO A 37 -3.08 -7.03 15.89
N ASN A 38 -3.31 -6.50 14.69
CA ASN A 38 -4.64 -6.09 14.19
C ASN A 38 -5.40 -5.14 15.14
N SER A 39 -4.66 -4.21 15.73
CA SER A 39 -5.19 -3.23 16.68
C SER A 39 -5.51 -1.90 16.00
N TRP A 40 -6.49 -1.20 16.56
CA TRP A 40 -6.96 0.07 16.03
C TRP A 40 -6.86 1.14 17.10
N TYR A 41 -6.34 2.33 16.70
CA TYR A 41 -6.08 3.45 17.61
C TYR A 41 -6.70 4.73 17.07
N MET A 42 -7.41 5.44 17.94
CA MET A 42 -7.91 6.79 17.67
C MET A 42 -6.92 7.81 18.21
N TYR A 43 -6.43 8.69 17.36
CA TYR A 43 -5.58 9.82 17.75
C TYR A 43 -6.35 11.11 17.56
N ARG A 44 -6.19 12.04 18.47
CA ARG A 44 -6.89 13.33 18.40
C ARG A 44 -6.10 14.43 19.07
N THR A 45 -6.14 15.63 18.45
CA THR A 45 -5.64 16.87 19.03
C THR A 45 -6.48 18.05 18.56
N THR A 46 -6.36 19.17 19.25
CA THR A 46 -6.83 20.47 18.78
C THR A 46 -5.64 21.42 18.61
N ALA A 47 -5.71 22.31 17.62
CA ALA A 47 -4.68 23.29 17.34
C ALA A 47 -5.30 24.63 16.98
N ASP A 48 -4.76 25.72 17.55
CA ASP A 48 -5.18 27.05 17.18
C ASP A 48 -4.36 27.56 15.99
N VAL A 49 -5.06 27.94 14.91
CA VAL A 49 -4.46 28.47 13.69
C VAL A 49 -4.76 29.96 13.61
N GLN A 50 -3.71 30.78 13.65
CA GLN A 50 -3.85 32.23 13.66
C GLN A 50 -4.32 32.76 12.31
N ASP A 51 -3.68 32.29 11.24
CA ASP A 51 -4.05 32.57 9.86
C ASP A 51 -3.80 31.33 9.00
N VAL A 52 -4.75 30.99 8.13
CA VAL A 52 -4.63 29.84 7.24
C VAL A 52 -3.69 30.22 6.09
N PRO A 53 -2.55 29.54 5.94
CA PRO A 53 -1.63 29.82 4.86
C PRO A 53 -2.17 29.28 3.52
N ARG A 54 -1.58 29.72 2.41
CA ARG A 54 -1.92 29.20 1.08
C ARG A 54 -1.64 27.68 0.95
N GLN A 55 -0.64 27.19 1.69
CA GLN A 55 -0.23 25.81 1.72
C GLN A 55 0.28 25.44 3.12
N ALA A 56 -0.10 24.27 3.59
CA ALA A 56 0.35 23.70 4.86
C ALA A 56 0.62 22.17 4.67
N ILE A 57 1.85 21.83 4.36
CA ILE A 57 2.22 20.44 4.14
C ILE A 57 2.42 19.73 5.48
N ALA A 58 1.56 18.77 5.76
CA ALA A 58 1.72 17.82 6.85
C ALA A 58 2.48 16.60 6.37
N ARG A 59 3.53 16.23 7.09
CA ARG A 59 4.25 14.95 6.92
C ARG A 59 3.68 13.96 7.92
N ILE A 60 3.17 12.83 7.42
CA ILE A 60 2.38 11.89 8.21
C ILE A 60 2.89 10.47 7.97
N ALA A 61 3.14 9.73 9.04
CA ALA A 61 3.49 8.32 8.98
C ALA A 61 2.72 7.51 10.01
N ALA A 62 2.46 6.24 9.71
CA ALA A 62 1.87 5.30 10.63
C ALA A 62 2.46 3.90 10.42
N ASP A 63 2.54 3.11 11.45
CA ASP A 63 2.57 1.67 11.34
C ASP A 63 1.19 1.15 11.75
N SER A 64 0.29 0.74 10.79
CA SER A 64 0.59 0.46 9.39
C SER A 64 -0.16 1.37 8.40
N LYS A 65 -1.44 1.63 8.61
CA LYS A 65 -2.32 2.45 7.77
C LYS A 65 -3.07 3.47 8.62
N TYR A 66 -3.46 4.62 8.02
CA TYR A 66 -4.24 5.62 8.74
C TYR A 66 -5.35 6.25 7.88
N TRP A 67 -6.38 6.76 8.54
CA TRP A 67 -7.41 7.64 8.00
C TRP A 67 -7.35 8.96 8.76
N LEU A 68 -7.49 10.08 8.06
CA LEU A 68 -7.33 11.43 8.64
C LEU A 68 -8.58 12.26 8.42
N TRP A 69 -9.02 12.93 9.48
CA TRP A 69 -10.07 13.95 9.46
C TRP A 69 -9.53 15.25 10.04
N ILE A 70 -9.94 16.37 9.45
CA ILE A 70 -9.71 17.70 9.99
C ILE A 70 -11.06 18.40 10.06
N ASN A 71 -11.43 18.91 11.24
CA ASN A 71 -12.71 19.54 11.50
C ASN A 71 -13.94 18.65 11.14
N GLY A 72 -13.77 17.33 11.18
CA GLY A 72 -14.79 16.34 10.82
C GLY A 72 -14.83 15.99 9.32
N GLU A 73 -14.09 16.71 8.48
CA GLU A 73 -13.98 16.41 7.05
C GLU A 73 -12.90 15.36 6.78
N PRO A 74 -13.16 14.35 5.95
CA PRO A 74 -12.16 13.35 5.59
C PRO A 74 -11.09 13.95 4.67
N VAL A 75 -9.83 13.86 5.09
CA VAL A 75 -8.66 14.38 4.37
C VAL A 75 -7.90 13.27 3.66
N VAL A 76 -7.71 12.14 4.33
CA VAL A 76 -7.02 10.98 3.78
C VAL A 76 -7.85 9.72 4.01
N PHE A 77 -8.15 9.00 2.94
CA PHE A 77 -8.74 7.68 3.00
C PHE A 77 -7.66 6.63 2.73
N GLU A 78 -7.24 5.92 3.78
CA GLU A 78 -6.13 4.96 3.76
C GLU A 78 -4.78 5.57 3.35
N GLY A 79 -4.18 6.31 4.26
CA GLY A 79 -2.82 6.82 4.15
C GLY A 79 -1.78 5.79 4.56
N SER A 80 -0.53 6.17 4.38
CA SER A 80 0.68 5.35 4.50
C SER A 80 0.79 4.26 3.43
N LEU A 81 2.01 3.80 3.20
CA LEU A 81 2.28 2.58 2.43
C LEU A 81 2.58 1.43 3.39
N LYS A 82 2.44 0.20 2.92
CA LYS A 82 3.00 -0.95 3.62
C LYS A 82 4.48 -0.71 3.87
N ARG A 83 4.90 -0.97 5.12
CA ARG A 83 6.22 -0.57 5.59
C ARG A 83 7.33 -1.41 4.97
N GLY A 84 8.42 -0.77 4.57
CA GLY A 84 9.66 -1.40 4.14
C GLY A 84 10.33 -0.79 2.91
N PRO A 85 10.57 0.55 2.81
CA PRO A 85 11.41 1.09 1.73
C PRO A 85 12.83 0.49 1.75
N ALA A 86 13.30 0.11 2.93
CA ALA A 86 14.45 -0.73 3.23
C ALA A 86 14.14 -1.51 4.53
N PRO A 87 14.91 -2.55 4.89
CA PRO A 87 14.73 -3.25 6.14
C PRO A 87 14.76 -2.31 7.34
N GLY A 88 13.65 -2.29 8.10
CA GLY A 88 13.51 -1.44 9.29
C GLY A 88 12.99 -0.03 9.03
N ASP A 89 12.95 0.48 7.81
CA ASP A 89 12.55 1.84 7.47
C ASP A 89 11.03 1.98 7.22
N SER A 90 10.52 3.21 7.22
CA SER A 90 9.10 3.52 7.06
C SER A 90 8.88 4.57 5.96
N TYR A 91 7.71 4.52 5.31
CA TYR A 91 7.26 5.61 4.43
C TYR A 91 6.52 6.69 5.21
N TYR A 92 6.55 7.94 4.70
CA TYR A 92 5.68 9.02 5.15
C TYR A 92 4.99 9.70 3.97
N ASP A 93 3.79 10.19 4.21
CA ASP A 93 3.00 10.98 3.24
C ASP A 93 3.26 12.48 3.42
N GLU A 94 3.15 13.24 2.34
CA GLU A 94 3.03 14.70 2.35
C GLU A 94 1.63 15.09 1.89
N ILE A 95 0.86 15.74 2.77
CA ILE A 95 -0.52 16.15 2.52
C ILE A 95 -0.66 17.63 2.74
N ASP A 96 -1.18 18.37 1.76
CA ASP A 96 -1.56 19.75 1.97
C ASP A 96 -2.88 19.83 2.73
N ILE A 97 -2.79 20.25 3.99
CA ILE A 97 -3.95 20.34 4.88
C ILE A 97 -4.57 21.75 4.92
N ALA A 98 -3.96 22.75 4.26
CA ALA A 98 -4.48 24.11 4.28
C ALA A 98 -5.96 24.23 3.88
N PRO A 99 -6.47 23.50 2.87
CA PRO A 99 -7.88 23.56 2.48
C PRO A 99 -8.88 23.15 3.58
N PHE A 100 -8.44 22.39 4.56
CA PHE A 100 -9.27 21.84 5.65
C PHE A 100 -9.13 22.64 6.97
N LEU A 101 -8.19 23.58 7.02
CA LEU A 101 -7.96 24.41 8.19
C LEU A 101 -8.87 25.66 8.17
N LYS A 102 -9.19 26.13 9.35
CA LYS A 102 -9.88 27.42 9.59
C LYS A 102 -9.10 28.25 10.61
N LYS A 103 -9.33 29.56 10.62
CA LYS A 103 -8.81 30.42 11.67
C LYS A 103 -9.43 30.05 13.02
N GLY A 104 -8.62 30.02 14.07
CA GLY A 104 -9.00 29.58 15.41
C GLY A 104 -8.79 28.07 15.60
N GLU A 105 -9.59 27.48 16.47
CA GLU A 105 -9.45 26.07 16.84
C GLU A 105 -9.81 25.12 15.70
N ASN A 106 -8.90 24.18 15.45
CA ASN A 106 -9.06 23.08 14.51
C ASN A 106 -8.92 21.75 15.25
N THR A 107 -9.78 20.80 14.93
CA THR A 107 -9.68 19.42 15.41
C THR A 107 -9.01 18.54 14.36
N ILE A 108 -7.95 17.87 14.75
CA ILE A 108 -7.24 16.89 13.92
C ILE A 108 -7.46 15.50 14.54
N ALA A 109 -7.95 14.56 13.76
CA ALA A 109 -8.22 13.21 14.23
C ALA A 109 -7.71 12.17 13.23
N ALA A 110 -7.05 11.12 13.72
CA ALA A 110 -6.58 10.01 12.90
C ALA A 110 -6.99 8.67 13.49
N LEU A 111 -7.44 7.77 12.63
CA LEU A 111 -7.64 6.35 12.94
C LEU A 111 -6.45 5.59 12.38
N VAL A 112 -5.74 4.83 13.20
CA VAL A 112 -4.62 4.01 12.77
C VAL A 112 -4.96 2.54 12.90
N TRP A 113 -4.78 1.78 11.83
CA TRP A 113 -4.84 0.33 11.82
C TRP A 113 -3.42 -0.23 11.86
N TYR A 114 -3.04 -0.77 13.00
CA TYR A 114 -1.78 -1.45 13.21
C TYR A 114 -1.91 -2.93 12.88
N PHE A 115 -1.22 -3.39 11.85
CA PHE A 115 -1.24 -4.81 11.47
C PHE A 115 -0.53 -5.69 12.50
N GLY A 116 0.61 -5.22 13.03
CA GLY A 116 1.40 -5.94 14.05
C GLY A 116 1.95 -7.28 13.58
N ARG A 117 1.92 -7.53 12.27
CA ARG A 117 2.38 -8.77 11.63
C ARG A 117 3.26 -8.46 10.44
N ASN A 118 4.26 -9.29 10.24
CA ASN A 118 5.01 -9.35 9.00
C ASN A 118 4.18 -10.04 7.91
N GLY A 119 4.45 -9.71 6.66
CA GLY A 119 3.86 -10.35 5.49
C GLY A 119 4.84 -10.32 4.32
N PHE A 120 4.37 -10.77 3.16
CA PHE A 120 5.14 -10.76 1.91
C PHE A 120 5.17 -9.40 1.20
N SER A 121 4.55 -8.38 1.81
CA SER A 121 4.58 -7.00 1.32
C SER A 121 4.71 -5.97 2.44
N HIS A 122 5.02 -6.42 3.67
CA HIS A 122 5.09 -5.54 4.85
C HIS A 122 6.08 -6.08 5.88
N SER A 123 6.86 -5.18 6.47
CA SER A 123 7.73 -5.46 7.61
C SER A 123 7.29 -4.59 8.78
N SER A 124 6.62 -5.18 9.77
CA SER A 124 6.17 -4.48 10.98
C SER A 124 7.35 -3.95 11.79
N SER A 125 7.20 -2.78 12.41
CA SER A 125 8.16 -2.26 13.38
C SER A 125 8.11 -3.00 14.73
N GLY A 126 7.06 -3.79 14.96
CA GLY A 126 6.74 -4.40 16.26
C GLY A 126 5.99 -3.46 17.21
N HIS A 127 5.75 -2.21 16.81
CA HIS A 127 5.09 -1.20 17.64
C HIS A 127 4.08 -0.41 16.83
N ALA A 128 2.86 -0.22 17.35
CA ALA A 128 1.92 0.74 16.82
C ALA A 128 2.49 2.16 16.98
N GLY A 129 2.33 2.99 15.95
CA GLY A 129 2.80 4.37 16.02
C GLY A 129 2.13 5.27 14.99
N PHE A 130 2.01 6.53 15.36
CA PHE A 130 1.54 7.61 14.50
C PHE A 130 2.48 8.81 14.63
N LEU A 131 2.81 9.43 13.53
CA LEU A 131 3.65 10.62 13.47
C LEU A 131 2.97 11.66 12.59
N PHE A 132 2.86 12.88 13.11
CA PHE A 132 2.29 14.01 12.39
C PHE A 132 3.18 15.25 12.58
N ASP A 133 3.57 15.91 11.50
CA ASP A 133 4.41 17.09 11.54
C ASP A 133 3.99 18.08 10.45
N CYS A 134 3.38 19.18 10.85
CA CYS A 134 3.05 20.29 9.98
C CYS A 134 3.65 21.59 10.54
N GLN A 135 4.60 22.16 9.83
CA GLN A 135 5.27 23.41 10.16
C GLN A 135 5.14 24.37 8.98
N ALA A 136 4.10 25.21 9.01
CA ALA A 136 3.85 26.24 8.00
C ALA A 136 3.66 27.61 8.68
N PRO A 137 3.78 28.73 7.97
CA PRO A 137 3.50 30.03 8.54
C PRO A 137 2.11 30.09 9.18
N GLY A 138 2.05 30.43 10.48
CA GLY A 138 0.79 30.44 11.24
C GLY A 138 0.21 29.08 11.63
N VAL A 139 0.86 27.97 11.24
CA VAL A 139 0.43 26.61 11.56
C VAL A 139 1.59 25.82 12.13
N LYS A 140 1.43 25.33 13.36
CA LYS A 140 2.35 24.39 13.99
C LYS A 140 1.53 23.29 14.64
N ILE A 141 1.46 22.15 13.98
CA ILE A 141 0.76 20.96 14.48
C ILE A 141 1.73 19.80 14.41
N VAL A 142 2.17 19.32 15.57
CA VAL A 142 3.16 18.23 15.67
C VAL A 142 2.68 17.19 16.66
N SER A 143 2.96 15.94 16.41
CA SER A 143 2.65 14.86 17.34
C SER A 143 3.62 14.85 18.52
N ASP A 144 3.05 14.89 19.70
CA ASP A 144 3.72 14.80 20.99
C ASP A 144 2.72 14.27 22.06
N ASN A 145 3.11 14.34 23.33
CA ASN A 145 2.27 13.91 24.44
C ASN A 145 1.05 14.80 24.74
N SER A 146 0.87 15.92 24.03
CA SER A 146 -0.36 16.72 24.12
C SER A 146 -1.52 16.10 23.35
N TRP A 147 -1.23 15.26 22.37
CA TRP A 147 -2.23 14.47 21.68
C TRP A 147 -2.92 13.47 22.61
N LYS A 148 -4.13 13.09 22.25
CA LYS A 148 -4.87 12.00 22.88
C LYS A 148 -4.82 10.76 21.99
N CYS A 149 -4.75 9.59 22.62
CA CYS A 149 -4.74 8.30 21.94
C CYS A 149 -5.47 7.25 22.78
N ASP A 150 -6.52 6.67 22.23
CA ASP A 150 -7.24 5.53 22.82
C ASP A 150 -7.27 4.36 21.85
N THR A 151 -7.33 3.14 22.38
CA THR A 151 -7.62 1.95 21.56
C THR A 151 -9.08 1.97 21.13
N TYR A 152 -9.35 1.70 19.84
CA TYR A 152 -10.74 1.65 19.36
C TYR A 152 -11.32 0.24 19.51
N GLN A 153 -11.91 -0.03 20.65
CA GLN A 153 -12.44 -1.33 21.06
C GLN A 153 -13.58 -1.89 20.19
N ALA A 154 -14.15 -1.07 19.28
CA ALA A 154 -15.14 -1.54 18.30
C ALA A 154 -14.51 -2.45 17.23
N TYR A 155 -13.24 -2.30 16.95
CA TYR A 155 -12.51 -3.14 16.01
C TYR A 155 -11.81 -4.31 16.69
N SER A 156 -11.86 -5.49 16.05
CA SER A 156 -11.11 -6.68 16.46
C SER A 156 -10.84 -7.58 15.26
N ASP A 157 -9.98 -8.58 15.41
CA ASP A 157 -9.79 -9.66 14.46
C ASP A 157 -10.47 -10.98 14.88
N ASP A 158 -11.29 -10.93 15.91
CA ASP A 158 -12.00 -12.10 16.45
C ASP A 158 -13.16 -12.53 15.54
N THR A 159 -12.84 -12.88 14.32
CA THR A 159 -13.78 -13.38 13.31
C THR A 159 -13.85 -14.92 13.29
N GLY A 160 -13.14 -15.59 14.18
CA GLY A 160 -12.97 -17.06 14.14
C GLY A 160 -12.16 -17.53 12.92
N GLU A 161 -12.14 -18.84 12.76
CA GLU A 161 -11.51 -19.48 11.58
C GLU A 161 -12.45 -19.41 10.36
N PRO A 162 -11.92 -19.42 9.15
CA PRO A 162 -10.49 -19.42 8.83
C PRO A 162 -9.87 -18.03 8.94
N ARG A 163 -8.60 -17.95 9.32
CA ARG A 163 -7.81 -16.71 9.35
C ARG A 163 -7.17 -16.46 7.99
N PRO A 164 -6.83 -15.20 7.68
CA PRO A 164 -6.11 -14.88 6.45
C PRO A 164 -4.77 -15.60 6.37
N ASN A 165 -4.29 -15.80 5.14
CA ASN A 165 -3.01 -16.39 4.83
C ASN A 165 -1.87 -15.68 5.60
N TYR A 166 -0.89 -16.42 6.11
CA TYR A 166 0.28 -15.88 6.81
C TYR A 166 1.16 -14.94 5.96
N ARG A 167 0.96 -14.93 4.64
CA ARG A 167 1.62 -14.03 3.71
C ARG A 167 1.03 -12.62 3.75
N LEU A 168 -0.25 -12.50 4.15
CA LEU A 168 -0.90 -11.21 4.36
C LEU A 168 -0.53 -10.64 5.73
N SER A 169 -0.15 -9.37 5.75
CA SER A 169 -0.01 -8.59 6.99
C SER A 169 -1.35 -8.12 7.54
N GLU A 170 -2.33 -7.93 6.68
CA GLU A 170 -3.70 -7.54 7.03
C GLU A 170 -4.45 -8.70 7.70
N GLY A 171 -5.21 -8.39 8.74
CA GLY A 171 -6.15 -9.31 9.39
C GLY A 171 -7.57 -9.16 8.84
N ASN A 172 -8.45 -10.08 9.24
CA ASN A 172 -9.89 -9.86 9.12
C ASN A 172 -10.30 -8.65 9.98
N ILE A 173 -11.39 -8.00 9.62
CA ILE A 173 -11.95 -6.89 10.39
C ILE A 173 -13.31 -7.31 10.92
N ARG A 174 -13.48 -7.29 12.25
CA ARG A 174 -14.79 -7.29 12.92
C ARG A 174 -15.00 -5.92 13.53
N PHE A 175 -16.14 -5.30 13.23
CA PHE A 175 -16.57 -4.05 13.85
C PHE A 175 -17.85 -4.29 14.66
N ASP A 176 -17.78 -4.06 15.97
CA ASP A 176 -18.92 -4.16 16.87
C ASP A 176 -19.54 -2.76 17.11
N ALA A 177 -20.64 -2.47 16.43
CA ALA A 177 -21.31 -1.18 16.52
C ALA A 177 -21.81 -0.81 17.93
N ARG A 178 -21.98 -1.78 18.82
CA ARG A 178 -22.37 -1.55 20.21
C ARG A 178 -21.26 -0.87 21.01
N LYS A 179 -20.02 -0.99 20.55
CA LYS A 179 -18.81 -0.38 21.13
C LYS A 179 -18.32 0.85 20.36
N ALA A 180 -19.08 1.26 19.33
CA ALA A 180 -18.71 2.41 18.52
C ALA A 180 -18.72 3.71 19.33
N ILE A 181 -17.76 4.59 19.08
CA ILE A 181 -17.67 5.92 19.66
C ILE A 181 -18.03 6.92 18.54
N ASP A 182 -19.35 7.16 18.39
CA ASP A 182 -19.86 8.01 17.31
C ASP A 182 -19.28 9.42 17.39
N GLY A 183 -18.83 9.97 16.25
CA GLY A 183 -18.35 11.32 16.13
C GLY A 183 -17.06 11.63 16.90
N TRP A 184 -16.25 10.63 17.28
CA TRP A 184 -15.00 10.84 18.00
C TRP A 184 -14.02 11.76 17.26
N TYR A 185 -14.15 11.87 15.94
CA TYR A 185 -13.32 12.70 15.05
C TYR A 185 -13.92 14.10 14.79
N LEU A 186 -15.12 14.39 15.29
CA LEU A 186 -15.80 15.68 15.11
C LEU A 186 -15.28 16.73 16.09
N PRO A 187 -15.36 18.03 15.76
CA PRO A 187 -15.20 19.11 16.72
C PRO A 187 -16.20 19.02 17.89
N GLY A 188 -15.82 19.48 19.07
CA GLY A 188 -16.67 19.51 20.26
C GLY A 188 -16.11 18.64 21.39
N GLU A 189 -16.99 17.85 22.04
CA GLU A 189 -16.59 17.02 23.18
C GLU A 189 -15.44 16.05 22.84
N ASP A 190 -14.45 16.03 23.71
CA ASP A 190 -13.31 15.14 23.58
C ASP A 190 -13.68 13.72 24.05
N LYS A 191 -13.82 12.81 23.08
CA LYS A 191 -14.14 11.40 23.32
C LYS A 191 -12.90 10.50 23.35
N VAL A 192 -11.74 11.02 22.94
CA VAL A 192 -10.43 10.38 23.04
C VAL A 192 -9.69 11.06 24.18
N ARG A 193 -9.42 10.35 25.28
CA ARG A 193 -9.08 11.00 26.56
C ARG A 193 -7.68 10.71 27.08
N THR A 194 -7.14 9.53 26.78
CA THR A 194 -5.82 9.12 27.28
C THR A 194 -4.73 9.95 26.57
N SER A 195 -3.80 10.52 27.36
CA SER A 195 -2.67 11.23 26.75
C SER A 195 -1.79 10.25 25.98
N ALA A 196 -1.42 10.63 24.76
CA ALA A 196 -0.52 9.84 23.95
C ALA A 196 0.88 9.74 24.61
N MET A 197 1.51 8.58 24.44
CA MET A 197 2.88 8.35 24.87
C MET A 197 3.83 8.51 23.68
N MET A 198 4.95 9.18 23.89
CA MET A 198 6.04 9.24 22.90
C MET A 198 6.74 7.88 22.88
N VAL A 199 6.81 7.26 21.68
CA VAL A 199 7.34 5.89 21.51
C VAL A 199 8.55 5.83 20.59
N GLY A 200 8.98 6.95 20.03
CA GLY A 200 10.19 7.01 19.23
C GLY A 200 10.41 8.36 18.57
N ASP A 201 11.67 8.64 18.29
CA ASP A 201 12.07 9.80 17.50
C ASP A 201 11.99 9.50 16.00
N PRO A 202 11.77 10.51 15.15
CA PRO A 202 11.88 10.36 13.69
C PRO A 202 13.28 9.86 13.30
N ASN A 203 13.32 8.99 12.28
CA ASN A 203 14.56 8.39 11.76
C ASN A 203 15.35 7.55 12.77
N ARG A 204 14.68 6.97 13.78
CA ARG A 204 15.26 6.10 14.80
C ARG A 204 14.45 4.80 14.95
N PRO A 205 15.07 3.72 15.43
CA PRO A 205 14.33 2.53 15.83
C PRO A 205 13.23 2.85 16.86
N PRO A 206 12.10 2.12 16.84
CA PRO A 206 11.83 0.93 16.03
C PRO A 206 11.31 1.25 14.62
N PHE A 207 10.97 2.50 14.30
CA PHE A 207 10.32 2.88 13.04
C PHE A 207 11.29 3.13 11.89
N GLY A 208 12.59 3.29 12.16
CA GLY A 208 13.65 3.47 11.19
C GLY A 208 13.64 4.81 10.46
N LYS A 209 14.37 4.90 9.37
CA LYS A 209 14.45 6.09 8.53
C LYS A 209 13.10 6.35 7.85
N LEU A 210 12.71 7.61 7.80
CA LEU A 210 11.52 8.06 7.11
C LEU A 210 11.84 8.39 5.65
N VAL A 211 11.16 7.71 4.75
CA VAL A 211 11.30 7.87 3.30
C VAL A 211 10.00 8.45 2.76
N LYS A 212 10.08 9.52 1.99
CA LYS A 212 8.90 10.11 1.35
C LYS A 212 8.23 9.10 0.44
N ARG A 213 6.89 9.01 0.52
CA ARG A 213 6.07 8.23 -0.40
C ARG A 213 6.41 8.57 -1.84
N PRO A 214 6.90 7.61 -2.66
CA PRO A 214 7.31 7.88 -4.03
C PRO A 214 6.17 7.78 -5.05
N ILE A 215 5.00 7.26 -4.64
CA ILE A 215 3.81 7.05 -5.45
C ILE A 215 2.67 7.96 -5.01
N PRO A 216 1.68 8.25 -5.87
CA PRO A 216 0.56 9.12 -5.50
C PRO A 216 -0.29 8.54 -4.35
N GLN A 217 -1.14 9.38 -3.75
CA GLN A 217 -2.22 8.92 -2.89
C GLN A 217 -3.22 8.09 -3.72
N TRP A 218 -4.05 7.28 -3.03
CA TRP A 218 -5.01 6.44 -3.75
C TRP A 218 -6.08 7.28 -4.45
N LYS A 219 -6.42 6.91 -5.66
CA LYS A 219 -7.62 7.40 -6.34
C LYS A 219 -8.83 6.85 -5.58
N ASN A 220 -9.72 7.76 -5.17
CA ASN A 220 -10.95 7.44 -4.44
C ASN A 220 -12.14 7.88 -5.28
N HIS A 221 -12.92 6.92 -5.75
CA HIS A 221 -14.07 7.16 -6.61
C HIS A 221 -15.37 7.46 -5.85
N GLY A 222 -15.31 7.55 -4.52
CA GLY A 222 -16.48 7.75 -3.67
C GLY A 222 -17.36 6.49 -3.57
N LEU A 223 -18.48 6.63 -2.86
CA LEU A 223 -19.47 5.56 -2.73
C LEU A 223 -20.28 5.43 -4.02
N GLN A 224 -20.43 4.19 -4.52
CA GLN A 224 -21.12 3.85 -5.75
C GLN A 224 -22.16 2.75 -5.51
N ASP A 225 -23.20 2.73 -6.34
CA ASP A 225 -24.19 1.66 -6.33
C ASP A 225 -23.69 0.43 -7.12
N TYR A 226 -24.07 -0.76 -6.66
CA TYR A 226 -23.82 -2.00 -7.40
C TYR A 226 -24.62 -2.04 -8.70
N VAL A 227 -24.06 -2.66 -9.72
CA VAL A 227 -24.77 -2.85 -11.04
C VAL A 227 -26.02 -3.71 -10.88
N LYS A 228 -25.98 -4.67 -9.96
CA LYS A 228 -27.09 -5.57 -9.67
C LYS A 228 -26.97 -6.07 -8.23
N VAL A 229 -28.11 -6.19 -7.56
CA VAL A 229 -28.22 -6.82 -6.23
C VAL A 229 -29.27 -7.92 -6.33
N GLU A 230 -28.89 -9.14 -5.94
CA GLU A 230 -29.76 -10.30 -5.91
C GLU A 230 -29.73 -10.93 -4.52
N THR A 231 -30.88 -11.38 -4.03
CA THR A 231 -30.98 -12.09 -2.76
C THR A 231 -31.15 -13.59 -3.02
N VAL A 232 -30.26 -14.40 -2.44
CA VAL A 232 -30.37 -15.86 -2.46
C VAL A 232 -30.24 -16.36 -1.03
N GLY A 233 -31.35 -16.89 -0.51
CA GLY A 233 -31.44 -17.27 0.91
C GLY A 233 -31.28 -16.04 1.83
N ASP A 234 -30.29 -16.07 2.70
CA ASP A 234 -29.93 -14.99 3.63
C ASP A 234 -28.84 -14.06 3.07
N THR A 235 -28.40 -14.26 1.84
CA THR A 235 -27.22 -13.58 1.30
C THR A 235 -27.59 -12.67 0.14
N LEU A 236 -27.10 -11.41 0.20
CA LEU A 236 -27.11 -10.48 -0.93
C LEU A 236 -25.85 -10.72 -1.79
N TYR A 237 -26.07 -10.89 -3.07
CA TYR A 237 -25.03 -10.96 -4.11
C TYR A 237 -25.03 -9.65 -4.88
N CYS A 238 -24.03 -8.83 -4.64
CA CYS A 238 -23.93 -7.47 -5.15
C CYS A 238 -22.86 -7.42 -6.25
N LYS A 239 -23.28 -7.29 -7.52
CA LYS A 239 -22.39 -7.30 -8.67
C LYS A 239 -21.71 -5.95 -8.87
N LEU A 240 -20.38 -5.96 -8.92
CA LEU A 240 -19.54 -4.83 -9.33
C LEU A 240 -19.53 -4.67 -10.86
N PRO A 241 -19.23 -3.48 -11.39
CA PRO A 241 -19.15 -3.28 -12.86
C PRO A 241 -17.99 -4.07 -13.49
N TYR A 242 -16.95 -4.35 -12.75
CA TYR A 242 -15.75 -5.09 -13.11
C TYR A 242 -15.04 -5.56 -11.84
N ASN A 243 -13.95 -6.31 -11.97
CA ASN A 243 -13.07 -6.59 -10.81
C ASN A 243 -12.44 -5.29 -10.31
N ALA A 244 -12.62 -5.00 -9.04
CA ALA A 244 -12.15 -3.76 -8.41
C ALA A 244 -11.63 -4.00 -6.98
N GLN A 245 -10.75 -3.12 -6.53
CA GLN A 245 -10.37 -3.00 -5.12
C GLN A 245 -11.39 -2.11 -4.43
N ILE A 246 -12.14 -2.65 -3.49
CA ILE A 246 -13.30 -1.96 -2.88
C ILE A 246 -13.30 -2.06 -1.36
N THR A 247 -13.92 -1.06 -0.72
CA THR A 247 -14.42 -1.15 0.64
C THR A 247 -15.94 -1.25 0.59
N PRO A 248 -16.54 -2.31 1.21
CA PRO A 248 -17.99 -2.48 1.22
C PRO A 248 -18.65 -1.55 2.24
N TRP A 249 -19.80 -1.00 1.86
CA TRP A 249 -20.62 -0.14 2.70
C TRP A 249 -22.05 -0.68 2.79
N LEU A 250 -22.68 -0.51 3.97
CA LEU A 250 -24.07 -0.90 4.21
C LEU A 250 -24.82 0.12 5.07
N GLU A 251 -26.13 0.18 4.89
CA GLU A 251 -27.08 0.80 5.80
C GLU A 251 -28.15 -0.23 6.18
N VAL A 252 -28.32 -0.45 7.48
CA VAL A 252 -29.22 -1.48 8.01
C VAL A 252 -29.99 -0.99 9.23
N VAL A 253 -31.12 -1.66 9.50
CA VAL A 253 -31.86 -1.52 10.74
C VAL A 253 -31.86 -2.87 11.44
N SER A 254 -31.47 -2.89 12.71
CA SER A 254 -31.64 -4.04 13.60
C SER A 254 -32.54 -3.66 14.78
N ALA A 255 -33.50 -4.51 15.12
CA ALA A 255 -34.40 -4.23 16.23
C ALA A 255 -33.70 -4.38 17.59
N THR A 256 -32.85 -5.38 17.74
CA THR A 256 -32.24 -5.78 19.02
C THR A 256 -30.74 -5.50 19.09
N GLY A 257 -30.08 -5.49 17.94
CA GLY A 257 -28.63 -5.46 17.86
C GLY A 257 -27.98 -6.79 18.24
N GLY A 258 -26.65 -6.91 18.01
CA GLY A 258 -25.88 -8.11 18.29
C GLY A 258 -25.81 -9.10 17.11
N ASP A 259 -26.52 -8.81 16.01
CA ASP A 259 -26.51 -9.64 14.81
C ASP A 259 -25.21 -9.45 14.04
N THR A 260 -24.63 -10.54 13.53
CA THR A 260 -23.38 -10.49 12.77
C THR A 260 -23.61 -10.60 11.27
N ILE A 261 -23.36 -9.52 10.55
CA ILE A 261 -23.35 -9.49 9.08
C ILE A 261 -21.93 -9.84 8.62
N ARG A 262 -21.81 -10.90 7.80
CA ARG A 262 -20.54 -11.29 7.20
C ARG A 262 -20.44 -10.74 5.79
N ILE A 263 -19.25 -10.16 5.47
CA ILE A 263 -19.00 -9.49 4.20
C ILE A 263 -17.72 -10.07 3.59
N GLN A 264 -17.83 -10.53 2.35
CA GLN A 264 -16.71 -11.10 1.59
C GLN A 264 -16.96 -10.95 0.09
N THR A 265 -15.92 -11.15 -0.72
CA THR A 265 -16.06 -11.16 -2.19
C THR A 265 -16.18 -12.59 -2.73
N ASP A 266 -16.42 -12.73 -4.03
CA ASP A 266 -16.34 -14.01 -4.75
C ASP A 266 -14.91 -14.54 -4.85
N ASN A 267 -13.90 -13.68 -4.67
CA ASN A 267 -12.49 -14.09 -4.59
C ASN A 267 -12.10 -14.67 -3.21
N TYR A 268 -12.98 -14.60 -2.22
CA TYR A 268 -12.73 -15.24 -0.92
C TYR A 268 -12.85 -16.76 -1.04
N TYR A 269 -11.73 -17.45 -0.96
CA TYR A 269 -11.62 -18.89 -1.16
C TYR A 269 -11.06 -19.58 0.09
N THR A 270 -11.67 -20.70 0.48
CA THR A 270 -11.32 -21.44 1.71
C THR A 270 -10.99 -22.92 1.47
N GLY A 271 -10.91 -23.41 0.21
CA GLY A 271 -10.78 -24.83 -0.10
C GLY A 271 -9.36 -25.27 -0.48
N ASN A 272 -9.12 -26.58 -0.37
CA ASN A 272 -7.96 -27.32 -0.92
C ASN A 272 -6.57 -26.77 -0.60
N GLY A 273 -6.31 -26.44 0.69
CA GLY A 273 -4.99 -26.00 1.13
C GLY A 273 -4.64 -24.53 0.80
N SER A 274 -5.51 -23.81 0.12
CA SER A 274 -5.38 -22.38 -0.04
C SER A 274 -5.88 -21.66 1.21
N ALA A 275 -5.02 -20.93 1.87
CA ALA A 275 -5.45 -20.07 2.96
C ALA A 275 -6.25 -18.88 2.41
N PRO A 276 -7.34 -18.48 3.07
CA PRO A 276 -8.24 -17.45 2.57
C PRO A 276 -7.61 -16.07 2.57
N SER A 277 -8.20 -15.18 1.78
CA SER A 277 -7.98 -13.74 1.84
C SER A 277 -8.69 -13.11 3.05
N VAL A 278 -8.77 -11.78 3.08
CA VAL A 278 -9.47 -11.04 4.14
C VAL A 278 -10.98 -11.03 3.93
N ARG A 279 -11.71 -10.98 5.04
CA ARG A 279 -13.15 -10.75 5.11
C ARG A 279 -13.49 -9.77 6.23
N SER A 280 -14.70 -9.27 6.23
CA SER A 280 -15.21 -8.37 7.28
C SER A 280 -16.45 -8.92 7.94
N GLU A 281 -16.65 -8.54 9.20
CA GLU A 281 -17.88 -8.78 9.96
C GLU A 281 -18.33 -7.48 10.63
N TYR A 282 -19.62 -7.25 10.58
CA TYR A 282 -20.26 -6.12 11.25
C TYR A 282 -21.28 -6.63 12.27
N ILE A 283 -21.09 -6.28 13.55
CA ILE A 283 -22.04 -6.60 14.60
C ILE A 283 -22.95 -5.39 14.81
N THR A 284 -24.25 -5.59 14.62
CA THR A 284 -25.26 -4.53 14.70
C THR A 284 -25.45 -4.00 16.12
N ARG A 285 -25.94 -2.76 16.22
CA ARG A 285 -26.58 -2.19 17.41
C ARG A 285 -28.08 -1.98 17.13
N PRO A 286 -28.93 -1.71 18.14
CA PRO A 286 -30.34 -1.36 17.88
C PRO A 286 -30.48 -0.10 17.02
N GLY A 287 -31.47 -0.10 16.11
CA GLY A 287 -31.85 1.05 15.29
C GLY A 287 -31.16 1.11 13.93
N ASN A 288 -31.31 2.27 13.26
CA ASN A 288 -30.70 2.55 11.95
C ASN A 288 -29.20 2.84 12.11
N GLN A 289 -28.38 2.26 11.24
CA GLN A 289 -26.93 2.36 11.32
C GLN A 289 -26.28 2.18 9.96
N GLN A 290 -25.14 2.85 9.78
CA GLN A 290 -24.32 2.76 8.58
C GLN A 290 -22.92 2.29 8.95
N TYR A 291 -22.29 1.54 8.07
CA TYR A 291 -20.92 1.05 8.24
C TYR A 291 -20.20 0.93 6.90
N GLU A 292 -18.94 1.34 6.88
CA GLU A 292 -18.02 1.06 5.80
C GLU A 292 -16.85 0.25 6.38
N SER A 293 -16.56 -0.93 5.81
CA SER A 293 -15.38 -1.69 6.20
C SER A 293 -14.14 -1.05 5.59
N LEU A 294 -13.19 -0.67 6.43
CA LEU A 294 -11.99 0.07 6.00
C LEU A 294 -10.89 -0.82 5.39
N GLY A 295 -11.00 -2.15 5.53
CA GLY A 295 -10.13 -3.11 4.84
C GLY A 295 -10.60 -3.36 3.42
N TRP A 296 -9.80 -2.99 2.43
CA TRP A 296 -10.15 -3.24 1.05
C TRP A 296 -10.08 -4.74 0.68
N MET A 297 -10.93 -5.15 -0.21
CA MET A 297 -10.97 -6.48 -0.81
C MET A 297 -11.20 -6.36 -2.31
N SER A 298 -10.94 -7.43 -3.07
CA SER A 298 -11.11 -7.43 -4.53
C SER A 298 -12.08 -8.51 -4.96
N GLY A 299 -12.76 -8.31 -6.08
CA GLY A 299 -13.68 -9.28 -6.66
C GLY A 299 -14.60 -8.67 -7.71
N HIS A 300 -15.53 -9.49 -8.20
CA HIS A 300 -16.61 -9.08 -9.10
C HIS A 300 -17.96 -9.03 -8.39
N ILE A 301 -18.10 -9.76 -7.28
CA ILE A 301 -19.33 -9.86 -6.49
C ILE A 301 -18.98 -9.70 -5.02
N VAL A 302 -19.69 -8.79 -4.35
CA VAL A 302 -19.63 -8.65 -2.89
C VAL A 302 -20.82 -9.39 -2.29
N LYS A 303 -20.57 -10.22 -1.30
CA LYS A 303 -21.58 -11.05 -0.62
C LYS A 303 -21.79 -10.53 0.80
N TYR A 304 -23.03 -10.22 1.15
CA TYR A 304 -23.42 -9.86 2.50
C TYR A 304 -24.38 -10.94 3.03
N ALA A 305 -23.93 -11.73 4.00
CA ALA A 305 -24.79 -12.66 4.71
C ALA A 305 -25.55 -11.90 5.80
N ILE A 306 -26.86 -11.78 5.64
CA ILE A 306 -27.74 -10.95 6.46
C ILE A 306 -28.52 -11.85 7.43
N PRO A 307 -28.33 -11.72 8.75
CA PRO A 307 -29.06 -12.48 9.74
C PRO A 307 -30.56 -12.14 9.72
N GLN A 308 -31.40 -13.10 10.16
CA GLN A 308 -32.80 -12.85 10.38
C GLN A 308 -33.02 -11.71 11.40
N GLY A 309 -33.93 -10.78 11.12
CA GLY A 309 -34.19 -9.63 11.99
C GLY A 309 -33.37 -8.37 11.65
N VAL A 310 -32.49 -8.44 10.66
CA VAL A 310 -31.80 -7.27 10.11
C VAL A 310 -32.46 -6.86 8.79
N GLU A 311 -32.92 -5.62 8.71
CA GLU A 311 -33.47 -5.03 7.49
C GLU A 311 -32.36 -4.24 6.76
N VAL A 312 -32.08 -4.56 5.51
CA VAL A 312 -31.12 -3.82 4.68
C VAL A 312 -31.83 -2.64 4.00
N LYS A 313 -31.34 -1.43 4.24
CA LYS A 313 -31.84 -0.20 3.60
C LYS A 313 -31.06 0.09 2.31
N ALA A 314 -29.73 -0.06 2.34
CA ALA A 314 -28.88 0.12 1.19
C ALA A 314 -27.57 -0.65 1.34
N VAL A 315 -26.97 -1.04 0.21
CA VAL A 315 -25.61 -1.52 0.09
C VAL A 315 -24.91 -0.77 -1.03
N LYS A 316 -23.66 -0.40 -0.78
CA LYS A 316 -22.80 0.34 -1.73
C LYS A 316 -21.38 -0.17 -1.62
N PHE A 317 -20.53 0.30 -2.52
CA PHE A 317 -19.09 0.09 -2.43
C PHE A 317 -18.34 1.39 -2.70
N ARG A 318 -17.12 1.49 -2.19
CA ARG A 318 -16.16 2.52 -2.56
C ARG A 318 -15.02 1.85 -3.30
N GLU A 319 -14.79 2.20 -4.56
CA GLU A 319 -13.59 1.80 -5.28
C GLU A 319 -12.46 2.75 -4.90
N THR A 320 -11.30 2.16 -4.54
CA THR A 320 -10.04 2.86 -4.41
C THR A 320 -8.96 2.07 -5.14
N GLY A 321 -7.91 2.74 -5.58
CA GLY A 321 -6.83 2.06 -6.30
C GLY A 321 -5.64 2.97 -6.55
N TYR A 322 -4.66 2.48 -7.27
CA TYR A 322 -3.52 3.29 -7.69
C TYR A 322 -3.99 4.47 -8.54
N ASP A 323 -3.47 5.67 -8.27
CA ASP A 323 -3.85 6.87 -9.04
C ASP A 323 -3.10 6.92 -10.36
N THR A 324 -3.70 6.31 -11.38
CA THR A 324 -3.26 6.32 -12.79
C THR A 324 -4.48 6.26 -13.70
N GLU A 325 -4.33 6.71 -14.95
CA GLU A 325 -5.36 6.67 -15.97
C GLU A 325 -5.12 5.52 -16.96
N PHE A 326 -6.21 4.91 -17.45
CA PHE A 326 -6.16 3.96 -18.56
C PHE A 326 -5.93 4.72 -19.88
N ALA A 327 -4.69 5.14 -20.11
CA ALA A 327 -4.30 5.96 -21.23
C ALA A 327 -4.05 5.16 -22.53
N GLY A 328 -3.72 3.87 -22.39
CA GLY A 328 -3.53 2.98 -23.52
C GLY A 328 -4.85 2.62 -24.20
N THR A 329 -4.83 2.56 -25.51
CA THR A 329 -6.01 2.18 -26.31
C THR A 329 -5.67 1.08 -27.30
N PHE A 330 -6.61 0.16 -27.51
CA PHE A 330 -6.52 -0.89 -28.52
C PHE A 330 -7.88 -1.08 -29.18
N ALA A 331 -7.88 -1.16 -30.49
CA ALA A 331 -9.07 -1.46 -31.28
C ALA A 331 -8.72 -2.27 -32.54
N CYS A 332 -9.48 -3.31 -32.80
CA CYS A 332 -9.42 -4.08 -34.03
C CYS A 332 -10.83 -4.56 -34.41
N ASP A 333 -10.96 -5.26 -35.56
CA ASP A 333 -12.21 -5.81 -36.02
C ASP A 333 -12.71 -7.06 -35.26
N ASP A 334 -11.87 -7.65 -34.45
CA ASP A 334 -12.26 -8.76 -33.58
C ASP A 334 -12.76 -8.26 -32.20
N PRO A 335 -14.07 -8.40 -31.89
CA PRO A 335 -14.63 -7.97 -30.61
C PRO A 335 -14.01 -8.72 -29.42
N PHE A 336 -13.58 -9.97 -29.57
CA PHE A 336 -12.93 -10.74 -28.52
C PHE A 336 -11.60 -10.10 -28.10
N MET A 337 -10.76 -9.71 -29.06
CA MET A 337 -9.48 -9.05 -28.78
C MET A 337 -9.66 -7.70 -28.13
N ASN A 338 -10.67 -6.93 -28.52
CA ASN A 338 -11.00 -5.65 -27.89
C ASN A 338 -11.43 -5.84 -26.43
N GLU A 339 -12.21 -6.87 -26.13
CA GLU A 339 -12.62 -7.18 -24.76
C GLU A 339 -11.45 -7.76 -23.94
N LEU A 340 -10.61 -8.59 -24.55
CA LEU A 340 -9.40 -9.14 -23.90
C LEU A 340 -8.46 -8.02 -23.44
N TRP A 341 -8.22 -7.01 -24.29
CA TRP A 341 -7.42 -5.84 -23.91
C TRP A 341 -7.97 -5.13 -22.68
N LYS A 342 -9.27 -4.85 -22.64
CA LYS A 342 -9.91 -4.19 -21.50
C LYS A 342 -9.77 -4.98 -20.21
N ARG A 343 -9.98 -6.29 -20.29
CA ARG A 343 -9.84 -7.19 -19.12
C ARG A 343 -8.41 -7.30 -18.67
N ALA A 344 -7.44 -7.41 -19.58
CA ALA A 344 -6.03 -7.47 -19.26
C ALA A 344 -5.55 -6.20 -18.56
N ALA A 345 -5.89 -5.01 -19.10
CA ALA A 345 -5.56 -3.74 -18.47
C ALA A 345 -6.21 -3.59 -17.06
N ARG A 346 -7.48 -4.02 -16.92
CA ARG A 346 -8.15 -4.02 -15.61
C ARG A 346 -7.51 -5.02 -14.63
N THR A 347 -7.10 -6.19 -15.07
CA THR A 347 -6.41 -7.20 -14.25
C THR A 347 -5.09 -6.62 -13.73
N LEU A 348 -4.30 -5.99 -14.60
CA LEU A 348 -3.08 -5.30 -14.19
C LEU A 348 -3.38 -4.21 -13.14
N TYR A 349 -4.43 -3.39 -13.36
CA TYR A 349 -4.80 -2.33 -12.42
C TYR A 349 -5.15 -2.84 -11.02
N VAL A 350 -5.88 -3.96 -10.89
CA VAL A 350 -6.21 -4.50 -9.55
C VAL A 350 -5.03 -5.16 -8.86
N ASN A 351 -3.94 -5.42 -9.58
CA ASN A 351 -2.67 -5.87 -9.02
C ASN A 351 -1.71 -4.72 -8.68
N MET A 352 -2.17 -3.48 -8.81
CA MET A 352 -1.38 -2.27 -8.49
C MET A 352 -1.97 -1.56 -7.28
N ARG A 353 -1.16 -1.36 -6.22
CA ARG A 353 -1.49 -0.51 -5.08
C ARG A 353 -0.20 -0.04 -4.38
N ASP A 354 0.10 -0.54 -3.17
CA ASP A 354 1.38 -0.29 -2.50
C ASP A 354 2.56 -0.83 -3.32
N ASN A 355 2.35 -1.95 -3.97
CA ASN A 355 3.30 -2.67 -4.82
C ASN A 355 2.57 -3.21 -6.05
N TYR A 356 3.31 -3.77 -6.99
CA TYR A 356 2.76 -4.78 -7.87
C TYR A 356 2.44 -6.04 -7.06
N PHE A 357 1.35 -6.72 -7.36
CA PHE A 357 0.91 -7.91 -6.64
C PHE A 357 0.83 -9.12 -7.60
N ASP A 358 1.36 -10.25 -7.16
CA ASP A 358 1.06 -11.54 -7.82
C ASP A 358 -0.45 -11.83 -7.86
N CYS A 359 -1.13 -11.47 -6.79
CA CYS A 359 -2.58 -11.55 -6.68
C CYS A 359 -3.10 -10.55 -5.63
N PRO A 360 -4.29 -9.95 -5.83
CA PRO A 360 -4.83 -8.93 -4.93
C PRO A 360 -5.52 -9.51 -3.69
N GLU A 361 -5.65 -10.84 -3.57
CA GLU A 361 -6.39 -11.50 -2.49
C GLU A 361 -5.49 -12.23 -1.50
N ARG A 362 -4.77 -13.26 -1.97
CA ARG A 362 -4.14 -14.28 -1.12
C ARG A 362 -2.83 -13.83 -0.49
N GLU A 363 -1.97 -13.16 -1.27
CA GLU A 363 -0.60 -12.81 -0.88
C GLU A 363 -0.34 -11.32 -0.87
N ARG A 364 -0.85 -10.60 -1.87
CA ARG A 364 -0.56 -9.16 -2.10
C ARG A 364 0.94 -8.90 -2.09
N ALA A 365 1.69 -9.79 -2.71
CA ALA A 365 3.14 -9.86 -2.65
C ALA A 365 3.79 -9.35 -3.94
N GLN A 366 4.90 -8.64 -3.82
CA GLN A 366 5.68 -8.16 -4.97
C GLN A 366 6.68 -9.25 -5.38
N TRP A 367 6.18 -10.36 -5.91
CA TRP A 367 7.01 -11.36 -6.57
C TRP A 367 7.60 -10.77 -7.85
N TRP A 368 8.90 -10.82 -7.98
CA TRP A 368 9.55 -10.16 -9.11
C TRP A 368 9.47 -10.94 -10.42
N GLY A 369 9.14 -12.22 -10.38
CA GLY A 369 8.74 -12.97 -11.58
C GLY A 369 7.45 -12.43 -12.20
N ASP A 370 6.52 -11.96 -11.37
CA ASP A 370 5.28 -11.31 -11.77
C ASP A 370 5.53 -9.83 -12.13
N ALA A 371 6.21 -9.09 -11.25
CA ALA A 371 6.45 -7.67 -11.39
C ALA A 371 7.17 -7.28 -12.70
N VAL A 372 8.09 -8.12 -13.22
CA VAL A 372 8.76 -7.82 -14.51
C VAL A 372 7.78 -7.81 -15.69
N ASN A 373 6.73 -8.62 -15.62
CA ASN A 373 5.68 -8.62 -16.64
C ASN A 373 4.77 -7.40 -16.45
N GLU A 374 4.36 -7.12 -15.23
CA GLU A 374 3.44 -6.04 -14.88
C GLU A 374 4.02 -4.66 -15.22
N LEU A 375 5.27 -4.40 -14.84
CA LEU A 375 5.93 -3.12 -15.15
C LEU A 375 6.07 -2.88 -16.67
N GLY A 376 6.34 -3.93 -17.44
CA GLY A 376 6.41 -3.82 -18.91
C GLY A 376 5.04 -3.55 -19.53
N GLN A 377 3.99 -4.22 -19.06
CA GLN A 377 2.62 -4.05 -19.55
C GLN A 377 2.05 -2.67 -19.18
N ALA A 378 2.45 -2.11 -18.04
CA ALA A 378 2.00 -0.79 -17.58
C ALA A 378 2.30 0.33 -18.59
N PHE A 379 3.40 0.25 -19.35
CA PHE A 379 3.73 1.21 -20.40
C PHE A 379 2.71 1.24 -21.56
N TYR A 380 2.01 0.14 -21.79
CA TYR A 380 0.98 0.05 -22.82
C TYR A 380 -0.41 0.44 -22.34
N ALA A 381 -0.69 0.17 -21.04
CA ALA A 381 -2.03 0.29 -20.50
C ALA A 381 -2.31 1.64 -19.83
N PHE A 382 -1.31 2.25 -19.21
CA PHE A 382 -1.51 3.38 -18.30
C PHE A 382 -0.70 4.63 -18.67
N ASP A 383 -1.05 5.74 -18.03
CA ASP A 383 -0.28 6.97 -18.10
C ASP A 383 1.06 6.87 -17.34
N PRO A 384 1.97 7.87 -17.45
CA PRO A 384 3.27 7.84 -16.79
C PRO A 384 3.24 7.76 -15.27
N GLN A 385 2.11 7.99 -14.60
CA GLN A 385 2.02 7.83 -13.14
C GLN A 385 2.25 6.38 -12.72
N ALA A 386 1.87 5.41 -13.54
CA ALA A 386 2.12 3.98 -13.30
C ALA A 386 3.61 3.65 -13.16
N GLN A 387 4.49 4.37 -13.87
CA GLN A 387 5.93 4.15 -13.84
C GLN A 387 6.55 4.44 -12.47
N LYS A 388 5.93 5.28 -11.65
CA LYS A 388 6.39 5.54 -10.28
C LYS A 388 6.34 4.29 -9.41
N LEU A 389 5.38 3.39 -9.66
CA LEU A 389 5.29 2.12 -8.95
C LEU A 389 6.46 1.21 -9.34
N ALA A 390 6.83 1.16 -10.62
CA ALA A 390 7.98 0.41 -11.10
C ALA A 390 9.29 0.91 -10.49
N LEU A 391 9.48 2.23 -10.43
CA LEU A 391 10.67 2.83 -9.80
C LEU A 391 10.72 2.51 -8.29
N LYS A 392 9.58 2.61 -7.59
CA LYS A 392 9.49 2.19 -6.17
C LYS A 392 9.91 0.73 -6.01
N ALA A 393 9.39 -0.16 -6.85
CA ALA A 393 9.72 -1.58 -6.81
C ALA A 393 11.22 -1.83 -7.04
N ILE A 394 11.85 -1.16 -8.00
CA ILE A 394 13.30 -1.25 -8.28
C ILE A 394 14.12 -0.81 -7.06
N TYR A 395 13.79 0.32 -6.45
CA TYR A 395 14.48 0.79 -5.25
C TYR A 395 14.31 -0.17 -4.06
N GLU A 396 13.11 -0.69 -3.85
CA GLU A 396 12.86 -1.68 -2.80
C GLU A 396 13.69 -2.95 -3.03
N LEU A 397 13.69 -3.53 -4.24
CA LEU A 397 14.50 -4.71 -4.53
C LEU A 397 15.97 -4.52 -4.15
N MET A 398 16.56 -3.41 -4.56
CA MET A 398 17.96 -3.12 -4.28
C MET A 398 18.21 -2.75 -2.82
N ASN A 399 17.30 -2.04 -2.16
CA ASN A 399 17.44 -1.67 -0.76
C ASN A 399 17.32 -2.87 0.19
N TRP A 400 16.64 -3.94 -0.24
CA TRP A 400 16.51 -5.19 0.50
C TRP A 400 17.62 -6.20 0.20
N GLN A 401 18.67 -5.82 -0.56
CA GLN A 401 19.84 -6.68 -0.80
C GLN A 401 20.42 -7.14 0.54
N ARG A 402 20.63 -8.45 0.68
CA ARG A 402 21.21 -9.07 1.88
C ARG A 402 22.69 -8.68 2.06
N GLY A 403 23.22 -8.87 3.27
CA GLY A 403 24.62 -8.60 3.59
C GLY A 403 25.61 -9.42 2.75
N ASP A 404 25.22 -10.59 2.26
CA ASP A 404 26.01 -11.44 1.34
C ASP A 404 25.91 -11.00 -0.14
N GLY A 405 25.22 -9.93 -0.44
CA GLY A 405 25.05 -9.39 -1.78
C GLY A 405 23.88 -9.98 -2.57
N VAL A 406 23.18 -10.98 -2.01
CA VAL A 406 22.05 -11.62 -2.67
C VAL A 406 20.82 -10.69 -2.61
N ILE A 407 20.10 -10.60 -3.71
CA ILE A 407 18.74 -10.02 -3.78
C ILE A 407 17.72 -11.14 -3.78
N PHE A 408 16.49 -10.86 -3.35
CA PHE A 408 15.46 -11.86 -3.21
C PHE A 408 14.06 -11.29 -3.43
N SER A 409 13.07 -12.15 -3.54
CA SER A 409 11.67 -11.82 -3.78
C SER A 409 10.77 -12.74 -2.97
N PRO A 410 9.61 -12.27 -2.44
CA PRO A 410 9.09 -10.92 -2.59
C PRO A 410 9.75 -9.91 -1.66
N VAL A 411 9.68 -8.64 -2.01
CA VAL A 411 10.09 -7.50 -1.18
C VAL A 411 9.10 -6.34 -1.34
N PRO A 412 8.86 -5.56 -0.25
CA PRO A 412 9.36 -5.71 1.12
C PRO A 412 8.73 -6.93 1.80
N ALA A 413 9.48 -7.71 2.55
CA ALA A 413 8.94 -8.88 3.24
C ALA A 413 9.53 -9.05 4.64
N GLY A 414 8.69 -9.00 5.67
CA GLY A 414 9.15 -9.17 7.05
C GLY A 414 9.36 -10.63 7.45
N ASN A 415 8.84 -11.58 6.69
CA ASN A 415 8.87 -13.02 7.01
C ASN A 415 9.37 -13.92 5.86
N TRP A 416 10.11 -13.34 4.91
CA TRP A 416 10.70 -14.07 3.79
C TRP A 416 12.06 -13.47 3.43
N THR A 417 13.03 -14.31 3.04
CA THR A 417 14.40 -13.87 2.66
C THR A 417 15.05 -14.79 1.61
N ARG A 418 14.28 -15.72 1.03
CA ARG A 418 14.84 -16.71 0.08
C ARG A 418 14.97 -16.10 -1.31
N GLU A 419 16.13 -16.31 -1.92
CA GLU A 419 16.37 -15.99 -3.32
C GLU A 419 15.55 -16.90 -4.24
N LEU A 420 15.08 -16.33 -5.36
CA LEU A 420 14.62 -17.05 -6.53
C LEU A 420 15.56 -16.69 -7.69
N PRO A 421 16.67 -17.39 -7.87
CA PRO A 421 17.78 -16.94 -8.72
C PRO A 421 17.38 -16.56 -10.14
N LEU A 422 16.54 -17.35 -10.80
CA LEU A 422 16.09 -17.08 -12.16
C LEU A 422 15.24 -15.80 -12.23
N GLN A 423 14.33 -15.61 -11.27
CA GLN A 423 13.53 -14.40 -11.21
C GLN A 423 14.39 -13.16 -10.92
N MET A 424 15.39 -13.29 -10.04
CA MET A 424 16.30 -12.18 -9.73
C MET A 424 17.12 -11.75 -10.93
N LEU A 425 17.66 -12.68 -11.71
CA LEU A 425 18.37 -12.38 -12.95
C LEU A 425 17.45 -11.73 -14.00
N ALA A 426 16.20 -12.19 -14.12
CA ALA A 426 15.22 -11.54 -15.00
C ALA A 426 14.92 -10.11 -14.55
N SER A 427 14.83 -9.88 -13.23
CA SER A 427 14.47 -8.59 -12.62
C SER A 427 15.50 -7.51 -12.85
N VAL A 428 16.78 -7.81 -12.56
CA VAL A 428 17.88 -6.86 -12.76
C VAL A 428 18.34 -6.81 -14.21
N GLY A 429 17.83 -7.69 -15.07
CA GLY A 429 18.20 -7.86 -16.45
C GLY A 429 17.25 -7.19 -17.43
N TRP A 430 17.13 -7.83 -18.58
CA TRP A 430 16.45 -7.30 -19.76
C TRP A 430 14.95 -7.05 -19.57
N TYR A 431 14.24 -7.89 -18.81
CA TYR A 431 12.80 -7.78 -18.63
C TYR A 431 12.37 -6.84 -17.47
N GLY A 432 13.28 -6.56 -16.54
CA GLY A 432 13.00 -5.66 -15.42
C GLY A 432 13.63 -4.27 -15.61
N PHE A 433 14.86 -4.06 -15.11
CA PHE A 433 15.49 -2.74 -15.08
C PHE A 433 15.73 -2.15 -16.45
N TYR A 434 16.17 -2.97 -17.43
CA TYR A 434 16.36 -2.48 -18.79
C TYR A 434 15.03 -2.12 -19.47
N THR A 435 13.95 -2.86 -19.24
CA THR A 435 12.62 -2.50 -19.73
C THR A 435 12.18 -1.13 -19.21
N GLN A 436 12.38 -0.86 -17.91
CA GLN A 436 12.08 0.46 -17.34
C GLN A 436 12.87 1.57 -18.04
N TYR A 437 14.17 1.38 -18.22
CA TYR A 437 15.02 2.33 -18.96
C TYR A 437 14.58 2.51 -20.42
N TYR A 438 14.42 1.40 -21.11
CA TYR A 438 14.14 1.39 -22.55
C TYR A 438 12.84 2.09 -22.92
N TYR A 439 11.78 1.87 -22.16
CA TYR A 439 10.47 2.49 -22.43
C TYR A 439 10.34 3.92 -21.88
N SER A 440 10.97 4.23 -20.76
CA SER A 440 10.90 5.58 -20.19
C SER A 440 11.92 6.56 -20.78
N GLY A 441 13.04 6.06 -21.26
CA GLY A 441 14.21 6.89 -21.61
C GLY A 441 14.89 7.54 -20.40
N ASP A 442 14.45 7.24 -19.18
CA ASP A 442 14.98 7.79 -17.93
C ASP A 442 16.03 6.86 -17.32
N SER A 443 17.29 7.31 -17.29
CA SER A 443 18.40 6.60 -16.66
C SER A 443 18.70 7.05 -15.23
N SER A 444 17.95 8.01 -14.69
CA SER A 444 18.23 8.62 -13.40
C SER A 444 18.15 7.63 -12.22
N PHE A 445 17.36 6.57 -12.35
CA PHE A 445 17.25 5.52 -11.34
C PHE A 445 18.45 4.57 -11.30
N VAL A 446 19.26 4.51 -12.37
CA VAL A 446 20.35 3.54 -12.50
C VAL A 446 21.46 3.82 -11.49
N ALA A 447 21.95 5.05 -11.43
CA ALA A 447 23.06 5.42 -10.55
C ALA A 447 22.83 5.07 -9.06
N PRO A 448 21.63 5.32 -8.46
CA PRO A 448 21.36 4.94 -7.07
C PRO A 448 21.38 3.43 -6.78
N VAL A 449 21.19 2.58 -7.79
CA VAL A 449 21.08 1.13 -7.62
C VAL A 449 22.27 0.35 -8.20
N TYR A 450 23.10 1.01 -9.01
CA TYR A 450 24.15 0.35 -9.81
C TYR A 450 25.14 -0.48 -8.99
N ASP A 451 25.69 0.07 -7.92
CA ASP A 451 26.71 -0.64 -7.11
C ASP A 451 26.16 -1.94 -6.53
N ARG A 452 24.89 -1.95 -6.13
CA ARG A 452 24.21 -3.13 -5.59
C ARG A 452 23.89 -4.15 -6.67
N LEU A 453 23.45 -3.68 -7.84
CA LEU A 453 23.24 -4.51 -9.01
C LEU A 453 24.54 -5.16 -9.46
N HIS A 454 25.60 -4.37 -9.61
CA HIS A 454 26.94 -4.84 -10.00
C HIS A 454 27.46 -5.90 -9.00
N ARG A 455 27.34 -5.62 -7.71
CA ARG A 455 27.70 -6.58 -6.65
C ARG A 455 26.93 -7.90 -6.80
N TYR A 456 25.61 -7.85 -7.08
CA TYR A 456 24.84 -9.07 -7.28
C TYR A 456 25.32 -9.86 -8.50
N LEU A 457 25.58 -9.22 -9.62
CA LEU A 457 25.98 -9.90 -10.85
C LEU A 457 27.41 -10.43 -10.81
N HIS A 458 28.36 -9.72 -10.19
CA HIS A 458 29.79 -10.05 -10.29
C HIS A 458 30.37 -10.69 -9.02
N ASP A 459 29.86 -10.36 -7.83
CA ASP A 459 30.41 -10.93 -6.59
C ASP A 459 29.63 -12.17 -6.13
N VAL A 460 28.30 -12.19 -6.36
CA VAL A 460 27.43 -13.29 -5.92
C VAL A 460 27.47 -14.48 -6.87
N TRP A 461 27.44 -14.23 -8.17
CA TRP A 461 27.51 -15.27 -9.19
C TRP A 461 28.96 -15.67 -9.48
N LYS A 462 29.21 -16.97 -9.60
CA LYS A 462 30.52 -17.53 -9.90
C LYS A 462 30.50 -18.22 -11.26
N LEU A 463 31.59 -18.14 -11.98
CA LEU A 463 31.78 -18.81 -13.26
C LEU A 463 32.71 -20.03 -13.10
N ASP A 464 32.48 -21.05 -13.90
CA ASP A 464 33.38 -22.19 -14.04
C ASP A 464 34.54 -21.89 -15.02
N ALA A 465 35.34 -22.90 -15.30
CA ALA A 465 36.52 -22.77 -16.19
C ALA A 465 36.13 -22.47 -17.65
N ASP A 466 34.92 -22.81 -18.07
CA ASP A 466 34.41 -22.56 -19.42
C ASP A 466 33.66 -21.22 -19.51
N GLY A 467 33.62 -20.45 -18.42
CA GLY A 467 32.92 -19.16 -18.32
C GLY A 467 31.39 -19.27 -18.16
N LEU A 468 30.89 -20.44 -17.82
CA LEU A 468 29.48 -20.68 -17.54
C LEU A 468 29.18 -20.42 -16.07
N VAL A 469 27.96 -19.95 -15.82
CA VAL A 469 27.50 -19.67 -14.46
C VAL A 469 27.26 -20.96 -13.68
N ILE A 470 27.87 -21.03 -12.51
CA ILE A 470 27.61 -22.13 -11.57
C ILE A 470 26.25 -21.88 -10.91
N THR A 471 25.32 -22.85 -11.12
CA THR A 471 23.98 -22.77 -10.53
C THR A 471 24.07 -22.77 -9.00
N ARG A 472 23.40 -21.82 -8.36
CA ARG A 472 23.38 -21.66 -6.91
C ARG A 472 22.36 -22.64 -6.30
N GLY A 473 22.82 -23.53 -5.43
CA GLY A 473 21.99 -24.58 -4.83
C GLY A 473 21.39 -24.25 -3.45
N SER A 474 21.67 -23.07 -2.89
CA SER A 474 21.34 -22.73 -1.50
C SER A 474 19.92 -22.14 -1.29
N ASP A 475 19.29 -21.70 -2.36
CA ASP A 475 17.97 -21.06 -2.34
C ASP A 475 16.97 -21.79 -3.27
N TRP A 476 15.81 -21.21 -3.46
CA TRP A 476 14.74 -21.89 -4.21
C TRP A 476 14.88 -21.64 -5.72
N ASN A 477 15.43 -22.62 -6.44
CA ASN A 477 15.48 -22.61 -7.91
C ASN A 477 14.09 -22.84 -8.50
N TRP A 478 13.29 -21.80 -8.52
CA TRP A 478 11.95 -21.81 -9.04
C TRP A 478 11.93 -21.39 -10.51
N ALA A 479 11.58 -22.30 -11.41
CA ALA A 479 11.35 -22.06 -12.82
C ALA A 479 9.88 -22.27 -13.22
N ASP A 480 8.98 -21.91 -12.31
CA ASP A 480 7.55 -22.14 -12.41
C ASP A 480 7.17 -23.64 -12.52
N TRP A 481 5.99 -23.97 -13.01
CA TRP A 481 5.41 -25.32 -12.98
C TRP A 481 5.75 -26.18 -14.20
N GLY A 482 6.67 -25.76 -15.06
CA GLY A 482 7.09 -26.50 -16.24
C GLY A 482 7.72 -27.86 -15.90
N PRO A 483 7.40 -28.95 -16.60
CA PRO A 483 7.92 -30.28 -16.30
C PRO A 483 9.36 -30.51 -16.78
N ASN A 484 9.84 -29.76 -17.78
CA ASN A 484 11.15 -29.91 -18.39
C ASN A 484 12.03 -28.69 -18.08
N GLN A 485 12.68 -28.73 -16.92
CA GLN A 485 13.48 -27.61 -16.42
C GLN A 485 14.97 -27.99 -16.44
N ASP A 486 15.76 -27.32 -17.27
CA ASP A 486 17.22 -27.34 -17.21
C ASP A 486 17.72 -26.06 -16.57
N PHE A 487 17.97 -26.11 -15.27
CA PHE A 487 18.42 -24.94 -14.50
C PHE A 487 19.79 -24.42 -14.93
N GLY A 488 20.68 -25.28 -15.45
CA GLY A 488 21.97 -24.85 -15.98
C GLY A 488 21.81 -23.94 -17.20
N VAL A 489 21.03 -24.40 -18.18
CA VAL A 489 20.71 -23.62 -19.39
C VAL A 489 19.94 -22.35 -19.03
N LEU A 490 18.87 -22.45 -18.24
CA LEU A 490 18.05 -21.29 -17.85
C LEU A 490 18.86 -20.24 -17.12
N THR A 491 19.69 -20.63 -16.16
CA THR A 491 20.51 -19.68 -15.38
C THR A 491 21.50 -18.96 -16.29
N ASN A 492 22.18 -19.65 -17.18
CA ASN A 492 23.14 -19.04 -18.10
C ASN A 492 22.46 -18.09 -19.09
N CYS A 493 21.29 -18.44 -19.62
CA CYS A 493 20.51 -17.56 -20.49
C CYS A 493 20.09 -16.26 -19.76
N TRP A 494 19.56 -16.38 -18.55
CA TRP A 494 19.13 -15.22 -17.76
C TRP A 494 20.31 -14.35 -17.30
N TYR A 495 21.43 -14.99 -16.91
CA TYR A 495 22.63 -14.25 -16.54
C TYR A 495 23.22 -13.47 -17.73
N TYR A 496 23.25 -14.09 -18.91
CA TYR A 496 23.66 -13.40 -20.15
C TYR A 496 22.79 -12.17 -20.41
N LEU A 497 21.47 -12.30 -20.30
CA LEU A 497 20.54 -11.18 -20.48
C LEU A 497 20.70 -10.09 -19.41
N ALA A 498 21.05 -10.47 -18.18
CA ALA A 498 21.34 -9.51 -17.10
C ALA A 498 22.63 -8.73 -17.37
N LEU A 499 23.73 -9.40 -17.76
CA LEU A 499 24.97 -8.73 -18.14
C LEU A 499 24.81 -7.85 -19.39
N LYS A 500 23.99 -8.28 -20.35
CA LYS A 500 23.68 -7.47 -21.53
C LYS A 500 22.93 -6.18 -21.14
N ALA A 501 21.98 -6.28 -20.21
CA ALA A 501 21.25 -5.12 -19.70
C ALA A 501 22.13 -4.17 -18.89
N GLU A 502 23.05 -4.72 -18.07
CA GLU A 502 24.02 -3.91 -17.31
C GLU A 502 24.96 -3.12 -18.22
N LYS A 503 25.34 -3.69 -19.36
CA LYS A 503 26.21 -3.04 -20.34
C LYS A 503 25.56 -1.83 -21.02
N GLU A 504 24.28 -1.90 -21.35
CA GLU A 504 23.52 -0.83 -22.03
C GLU A 504 23.24 0.36 -21.09
#